data_3b50dfe4c62cd74a109e02f32d14797a
#
_entry.id   3b50dfe4c62cd74a109e02f32d14797a
#
_cell.length_a   1.000
_cell.length_b   1.000
_cell.length_c   1.000
_cell.angle_alpha   90.00
_cell.angle_beta   90.00
_cell.angle_gamma   90.00
#
_symmetry.space_group_name_H-M   'P 1'
#
loop_
_entity.id
_entity.type
_entity.pdbx_description
1 polymer ?
#
loop_
_entity_poly.entity_id
_entity_poly.type
_entity_poly.pdbx_seq_one_letter_code
_entity_poly.pdbx_strand_id
1 'polypeptide(L)'
;KLIAHLDIEHMGKVLDPCCGTGNFLLQLPESVDLADIYGTDTDAVSIRIARLNMALKYPDADVEEICEHITEKNFLTEYDRTGFDTIIGNPPWGYAFSNEDKAVLKARYATASGRNTESYDVFIERALEILVPDGTLAFVLPEAVLNVKAHMRIRTILLQRSSVKSLTFLGDMFDGVQCPCILLQLIATGKPLSTAGMVIEDR
;
A
#
# COMPACT_ATOMS: atom_id res chain seq x y z
N LYS A 1 -4.94 -11.68 9.34
CA LYS A 1 -4.02 -11.65 10.51
C LYS A 1 -3.11 -10.41 10.53
N LEU A 2 -2.59 -9.93 9.40
CA LEU A 2 -1.72 -8.73 9.35
C LEU A 2 -2.48 -7.46 9.77
N ILE A 3 -3.71 -7.27 9.30
CA ILE A 3 -4.53 -6.10 9.66
C ILE A 3 -4.83 -6.05 11.16
N ALA A 4 -4.96 -7.19 11.82
CA ALA A 4 -5.18 -7.25 13.27
C ALA A 4 -3.99 -6.73 14.11
N HIS A 5 -2.84 -6.50 13.48
CA HIS A 5 -1.64 -5.93 14.10
C HIS A 5 -1.45 -4.45 13.80
N LEU A 6 -2.35 -3.89 12.97
CA LEU A 6 -2.36 -2.46 12.71
C LEU A 6 -3.11 -1.76 13.84
N ASP A 7 -2.42 -0.89 14.55
CA ASP A 7 -3.03 0.01 15.52
C ASP A 7 -3.74 1.15 14.77
N ILE A 8 -4.91 0.80 14.16
CA ILE A 8 -5.75 1.75 13.42
C ILE A 8 -7.10 1.81 14.13
N GLU A 9 -7.30 2.85 14.92
CA GLU A 9 -8.55 3.06 15.68
C GLU A 9 -9.73 3.37 14.76
N HIS A 10 -9.49 4.15 13.69
CA HIS A 10 -10.49 4.53 12.71
C HIS A 10 -9.88 4.41 11.31
N MET A 11 -10.42 3.50 10.49
CA MET A 11 -9.87 3.25 9.16
C MET A 11 -10.31 4.29 8.12
N GLY A 12 -11.49 4.91 8.30
CA GLY A 12 -12.06 5.83 7.31
C GLY A 12 -12.10 5.20 5.91
N LYS A 13 -11.78 5.96 4.88
CA LYS A 13 -11.64 5.45 3.51
C LYS A 13 -10.34 4.65 3.37
N VAL A 14 -10.50 3.38 3.05
CA VAL A 14 -9.40 2.42 2.93
C VAL A 14 -9.12 2.10 1.46
N LEU A 15 -7.85 2.11 1.07
CA LEU A 15 -7.40 1.65 -0.25
C LEU A 15 -6.37 0.53 -0.13
N ASP A 16 -6.54 -0.52 -0.92
CA ASP A 16 -5.46 -1.45 -1.29
C ASP A 16 -5.05 -1.18 -2.75
N PRO A 17 -3.86 -0.58 -3.00
CA PRO A 17 -3.44 -0.16 -4.34
C PRO A 17 -2.91 -1.30 -5.22
N CYS A 18 -2.88 -2.52 -4.74
CA CYS A 18 -2.43 -3.74 -5.42
C CYS A 18 -3.19 -4.94 -4.85
N CYS A 19 -4.52 -4.84 -4.85
CA CYS A 19 -5.39 -5.67 -4.05
C CYS A 19 -5.41 -7.16 -4.48
N GLY A 20 -4.93 -7.48 -5.67
CA GLY A 20 -5.00 -8.83 -6.20
C GLY A 20 -6.42 -9.39 -6.09
N THR A 21 -6.58 -10.53 -5.45
CA THR A 21 -7.88 -11.16 -5.21
C THR A 21 -8.65 -10.59 -4.00
N GLY A 22 -8.17 -9.50 -3.40
CA GLY A 22 -8.81 -8.81 -2.27
C GLY A 22 -8.48 -9.34 -0.89
N ASN A 23 -7.39 -10.08 -0.72
CA ASN A 23 -7.05 -10.74 0.54
C ASN A 23 -6.92 -9.78 1.74
N PHE A 24 -6.39 -8.57 1.56
CA PHE A 24 -6.32 -7.56 2.62
C PHE A 24 -7.70 -6.96 2.89
N LEU A 25 -8.47 -6.67 1.84
CA LEU A 25 -9.81 -6.10 1.95
C LEU A 25 -10.78 -7.04 2.68
N LEU A 26 -10.64 -8.35 2.47
CA LEU A 26 -11.44 -9.37 3.18
C LEU A 26 -11.16 -9.41 4.69
N GLN A 27 -9.96 -9.02 5.11
CA GLN A 27 -9.56 -9.01 6.53
C GLN A 27 -9.96 -7.72 7.27
N LEU A 28 -10.49 -6.72 6.56
CA LEU A 28 -11.00 -5.50 7.19
C LEU A 28 -12.14 -5.86 8.17
N PRO A 29 -12.22 -5.16 9.32
CA PRO A 29 -13.32 -5.35 10.28
C PRO A 29 -14.69 -5.18 9.61
N GLU A 30 -15.68 -5.91 10.08
CA GLU A 30 -17.08 -5.79 9.60
C GLU A 30 -17.69 -4.40 9.87
N SER A 31 -17.10 -3.62 10.76
CA SER A 31 -17.48 -2.24 11.02
C SER A 31 -17.09 -1.25 9.93
N VAL A 32 -16.25 -1.65 8.97
CA VAL A 32 -15.90 -0.82 7.82
C VAL A 32 -16.95 -1.02 6.74
N ASP A 33 -17.63 0.05 6.36
CA ASP A 33 -18.64 0.04 5.31
C ASP A 33 -17.99 -0.18 3.93
N LEU A 34 -18.70 -0.89 3.03
CA LEU A 34 -18.24 -1.06 1.65
C LEU A 34 -18.00 0.29 0.96
N ALA A 35 -18.81 1.29 1.24
CA ALA A 35 -18.69 2.65 0.72
C ALA A 35 -17.31 3.29 0.98
N ASP A 36 -16.59 2.80 1.99
CA ASP A 36 -15.25 3.28 2.37
C ASP A 36 -14.12 2.34 1.92
N ILE A 37 -14.44 1.22 1.23
CA ILE A 37 -13.43 0.23 0.82
C ILE A 37 -13.14 0.35 -0.67
N TYR A 38 -11.87 0.55 -1.00
CA TYR A 38 -11.38 0.69 -2.36
C TYR A 38 -10.23 -0.29 -2.64
N GLY A 39 -10.19 -0.81 -3.85
CA GLY A 39 -9.09 -1.67 -4.31
C GLY A 39 -8.79 -1.44 -5.78
N THR A 40 -7.52 -1.56 -6.15
CA THR A 40 -7.13 -1.53 -7.56
C THR A 40 -6.02 -2.54 -7.84
N ASP A 41 -6.02 -3.10 -9.02
CA ASP A 41 -4.98 -3.99 -9.54
C ASP A 41 -4.96 -3.92 -11.07
N THR A 42 -3.88 -4.32 -11.70
CA THR A 42 -3.74 -4.38 -13.16
C THR A 42 -4.18 -5.72 -13.74
N ASP A 43 -4.34 -6.76 -12.90
CA ASP A 43 -4.76 -8.08 -13.35
C ASP A 43 -6.29 -8.22 -13.33
N ALA A 44 -6.89 -8.24 -14.53
CA ALA A 44 -8.33 -8.37 -14.73
C ALA A 44 -8.94 -9.62 -14.06
N VAL A 45 -8.20 -10.73 -13.99
CA VAL A 45 -8.69 -11.98 -13.36
C VAL A 45 -8.74 -11.79 -11.84
N SER A 46 -7.69 -11.26 -11.26
CA SER A 46 -7.64 -10.94 -9.82
C SER A 46 -8.77 -9.98 -9.42
N ILE A 47 -9.00 -8.92 -10.20
CA ILE A 47 -10.09 -7.96 -9.93
C ILE A 47 -11.47 -8.62 -9.97
N ARG A 48 -11.73 -9.53 -10.93
CA ARG A 48 -13.00 -10.29 -10.95
C ARG A 48 -13.18 -11.14 -9.70
N ILE A 49 -12.11 -11.79 -9.23
CA ILE A 49 -12.13 -12.58 -8.00
C ILE A 49 -12.32 -11.66 -6.79
N ALA A 50 -11.62 -10.50 -6.73
CA ALA A 50 -11.79 -9.54 -5.66
C ALA A 50 -13.23 -9.03 -5.55
N ARG A 51 -13.85 -8.68 -6.66
CA ARG A 51 -15.28 -8.28 -6.72
C ARG A 51 -16.21 -9.37 -6.21
N LEU A 52 -15.99 -10.62 -6.61
CA LEU A 52 -16.75 -11.77 -6.10
C LEU A 52 -16.58 -11.93 -4.59
N ASN A 53 -15.35 -11.82 -4.10
CA ASN A 53 -15.05 -11.91 -2.68
C ASN A 53 -15.71 -10.77 -1.88
N MET A 54 -15.73 -9.55 -2.41
CA MET A 54 -16.43 -8.43 -1.79
C MET A 54 -17.94 -8.62 -1.79
N ALA A 55 -18.54 -9.14 -2.87
CA ALA A 55 -19.96 -9.47 -2.90
C ALA A 55 -20.34 -10.58 -1.90
N LEU A 56 -19.45 -11.54 -1.65
CA LEU A 56 -19.67 -12.56 -0.62
C LEU A 56 -19.56 -12.00 0.80
N LYS A 57 -18.69 -11.02 1.01
CA LYS A 57 -18.51 -10.35 2.32
C LYS A 57 -19.65 -9.35 2.61
N TYR A 58 -20.17 -8.68 1.57
CA TYR A 58 -21.24 -7.69 1.64
C TYR A 58 -22.42 -8.12 0.74
N PRO A 59 -23.22 -9.11 1.18
CA PRO A 59 -24.25 -9.74 0.32
C PRO A 59 -25.39 -8.80 -0.06
N ASP A 60 -25.60 -7.72 0.70
CA ASP A 60 -26.64 -6.72 0.43
C ASP A 60 -26.13 -5.55 -0.43
N ALA A 61 -24.85 -5.55 -0.81
CA ALA A 61 -24.25 -4.48 -1.60
C ALA A 61 -24.65 -4.57 -3.08
N ASP A 62 -24.77 -3.40 -3.73
CA ASP A 62 -24.96 -3.35 -5.16
C ASP A 62 -23.69 -3.79 -5.91
N VAL A 63 -23.85 -4.62 -6.93
CA VAL A 63 -22.74 -5.08 -7.76
C VAL A 63 -22.07 -3.89 -8.49
N GLU A 64 -22.83 -2.88 -8.87
CA GLU A 64 -22.32 -1.67 -9.51
C GLU A 64 -21.40 -0.91 -8.55
N GLU A 65 -21.80 -0.73 -7.30
CA GLU A 65 -20.99 -0.12 -6.26
C GLU A 65 -19.66 -0.88 -6.04
N ILE A 66 -19.72 -2.22 -5.94
CA ILE A 66 -18.52 -3.05 -5.85
C ILE A 66 -17.59 -2.82 -7.05
N CYS A 67 -18.15 -2.73 -8.27
CA CYS A 67 -17.38 -2.51 -9.49
C CYS A 67 -16.74 -1.10 -9.56
N GLU A 68 -17.37 -0.10 -8.98
CA GLU A 68 -16.84 1.26 -8.88
C GLU A 68 -15.70 1.36 -7.87
N HIS A 69 -15.74 0.56 -6.82
CA HIS A 69 -14.77 0.57 -5.73
C HIS A 69 -13.58 -0.35 -5.99
N ILE A 70 -13.81 -1.50 -6.62
CA ILE A 70 -12.76 -2.47 -6.96
C ILE A 70 -12.48 -2.40 -8.46
N THR A 71 -11.41 -1.74 -8.84
CA THR A 71 -11.16 -1.33 -10.23
C THR A 71 -9.92 -1.97 -10.85
N GLU A 72 -10.01 -2.29 -12.15
CA GLU A 72 -8.87 -2.68 -12.96
C GLU A 72 -8.16 -1.40 -13.44
N LYS A 73 -7.17 -0.94 -12.69
CA LYS A 73 -6.38 0.26 -13.02
C LYS A 73 -4.95 0.13 -12.51
N ASN A 74 -4.02 0.72 -13.24
CA ASN A 74 -2.68 0.88 -12.74
C ASN A 74 -2.64 2.01 -11.69
N PHE A 75 -2.30 1.66 -10.46
CA PHE A 75 -2.23 2.60 -9.34
C PHE A 75 -1.30 3.79 -9.59
N LEU A 76 -0.18 3.56 -10.27
CA LEU A 76 0.85 4.56 -10.47
C LEU A 76 0.54 5.56 -11.60
N THR A 77 -0.23 5.14 -12.62
CA THR A 77 -0.41 5.91 -13.86
C THR A 77 -1.87 6.26 -14.17
N GLU A 78 -2.85 5.46 -13.72
CA GLU A 78 -4.26 5.58 -14.13
C GLU A 78 -5.21 5.87 -12.97
N TYR A 79 -4.79 5.55 -11.73
CA TYR A 79 -5.64 5.73 -10.56
C TYR A 79 -5.66 7.19 -10.12
N ASP A 80 -6.83 7.82 -10.15
CA ASP A 80 -7.04 9.26 -9.97
C ASP A 80 -7.72 9.65 -8.64
N ARG A 81 -8.24 8.68 -7.88
CA ARG A 81 -8.86 8.96 -6.57
C ARG A 81 -7.81 9.34 -5.53
N THR A 82 -8.20 10.23 -4.63
CA THR A 82 -7.38 10.75 -3.52
C THR A 82 -8.22 10.88 -2.25
N GLY A 83 -7.59 11.26 -1.15
CA GLY A 83 -8.32 11.53 0.10
C GLY A 83 -8.64 10.26 0.88
N PHE A 84 -7.68 9.32 0.93
CA PHE A 84 -7.78 8.11 1.73
C PHE A 84 -7.27 8.35 3.14
N ASP A 85 -7.98 7.83 4.13
CA ASP A 85 -7.56 7.85 5.53
C ASP A 85 -6.56 6.74 5.81
N THR A 86 -6.71 5.60 5.12
CA THR A 86 -5.87 4.43 5.29
C THR A 86 -5.50 3.82 3.95
N ILE A 87 -4.22 3.52 3.74
CA ILE A 87 -3.74 2.73 2.60
C ILE A 87 -3.01 1.52 3.15
N ILE A 88 -3.45 0.33 2.73
CA ILE A 88 -2.90 -0.97 3.16
C ILE A 88 -2.53 -1.80 1.93
N GLY A 89 -1.58 -2.71 2.05
CA GLY A 89 -1.32 -3.65 0.96
C GLY A 89 0.07 -4.27 1.00
N ASN A 90 0.32 -5.06 -0.04
CA ASN A 90 1.63 -5.64 -0.33
C ASN A 90 2.03 -5.25 -1.75
N PRO A 91 2.66 -4.08 -1.95
CA PRO A 91 3.03 -3.63 -3.29
C PRO A 91 3.98 -4.62 -3.98
N PRO A 92 3.95 -4.71 -5.32
CA PRO A 92 4.76 -5.67 -6.05
C PRO A 92 6.26 -5.42 -5.84
N TRP A 93 7.02 -6.50 -5.61
CA TRP A 93 8.48 -6.46 -5.41
C TRP A 93 9.22 -6.86 -6.68
N GLY A 94 10.27 -6.12 -7.04
CA GLY A 94 11.11 -6.44 -8.19
C GLY A 94 10.38 -6.41 -9.54
N TYR A 95 9.27 -5.68 -9.62
CA TYR A 95 8.50 -5.56 -10.86
C TYR A 95 9.29 -4.81 -11.92
N ALA A 96 9.43 -5.44 -13.10
CA ALA A 96 10.13 -4.86 -14.23
C ALA A 96 9.20 -3.98 -15.05
N PHE A 97 9.29 -2.66 -14.87
CA PHE A 97 8.56 -1.69 -15.69
C PHE A 97 9.04 -1.71 -17.14
N SER A 98 8.13 -1.52 -18.09
CA SER A 98 8.46 -1.24 -19.50
C SER A 98 9.27 0.06 -19.64
N ASN A 99 9.88 0.27 -20.79
CA ASN A 99 10.59 1.54 -21.03
C ASN A 99 9.63 2.74 -21.10
N GLU A 100 8.42 2.52 -21.57
CA GLU A 100 7.35 3.54 -21.63
C GLU A 100 6.90 3.91 -20.22
N ASP A 101 6.59 2.91 -19.37
CA ASP A 101 6.24 3.15 -17.97
C ASP A 101 7.35 3.88 -17.22
N LYS A 102 8.62 3.46 -17.41
CA LYS A 102 9.76 4.13 -16.79
C LYS A 102 9.85 5.61 -17.15
N ALA A 103 9.53 5.98 -18.40
CA ALA A 103 9.53 7.38 -18.82
C ALA A 103 8.45 8.19 -18.08
N VAL A 104 7.23 7.64 -17.98
CA VAL A 104 6.12 8.25 -17.25
C VAL A 104 6.43 8.37 -15.77
N LEU A 105 6.91 7.28 -15.16
CA LEU A 105 7.23 7.27 -13.73
C LEU A 105 8.36 8.24 -13.37
N LYS A 106 9.40 8.35 -14.21
CA LYS A 106 10.51 9.31 -14.01
C LYS A 106 10.06 10.77 -14.08
N ALA A 107 9.07 11.06 -14.90
CA ALA A 107 8.51 12.41 -14.99
C ALA A 107 7.68 12.80 -13.78
N ARG A 108 7.11 11.80 -13.07
CA ARG A 108 6.13 12.01 -12.00
C ARG A 108 6.72 11.79 -10.59
N TYR A 109 7.56 10.76 -10.41
CA TYR A 109 8.02 10.32 -9.09
C TYR A 109 9.53 10.49 -8.91
N ALA A 110 9.89 11.04 -7.76
CA ALA A 110 11.29 11.23 -7.41
C ALA A 110 12.02 9.89 -7.23
N THR A 111 11.35 8.87 -6.68
CA THR A 111 11.92 7.51 -6.50
C THR A 111 12.23 6.81 -7.81
N ALA A 112 11.55 7.17 -8.91
CA ALA A 112 11.79 6.61 -10.24
C ALA A 112 12.96 7.26 -10.98
N SER A 113 13.60 8.30 -10.46
CA SER A 113 14.65 9.06 -11.16
C SER A 113 16.01 8.34 -11.28
N GLY A 114 16.19 7.20 -10.59
CA GLY A 114 17.42 6.41 -10.58
C GLY A 114 17.60 5.51 -11.81
N ARG A 115 18.74 4.77 -11.84
CA ARG A 115 18.97 3.72 -12.86
C ARG A 115 18.02 2.54 -12.71
N ASN A 116 17.78 2.13 -11.45
CA ASN A 116 16.87 1.06 -11.10
C ASN A 116 15.69 1.70 -10.38
N THR A 117 14.49 1.50 -10.90
CA THR A 117 13.24 1.92 -10.26
C THR A 117 12.69 0.72 -9.54
N GLU A 118 12.68 0.78 -8.22
CA GLU A 118 12.07 -0.25 -7.39
C GLU A 118 10.57 0.04 -7.26
N SER A 119 9.74 -0.96 -7.59
CA SER A 119 8.29 -0.77 -7.69
C SER A 119 7.67 -0.28 -6.39
N TYR A 120 7.96 -0.93 -5.28
CA TYR A 120 7.38 -0.56 -3.99
C TYR A 120 7.83 0.83 -3.48
N ASP A 121 9.01 1.35 -3.88
CA ASP A 121 9.41 2.71 -3.57
C ASP A 121 8.45 3.73 -4.21
N VAL A 122 8.08 3.48 -5.47
CA VAL A 122 7.14 4.35 -6.22
C VAL A 122 5.71 4.22 -5.63
N PHE A 123 5.30 3.00 -5.24
CA PHE A 123 4.01 2.79 -4.57
C PHE A 123 3.92 3.55 -3.26
N ILE A 124 4.98 3.55 -2.44
CA ILE A 124 5.02 4.32 -1.18
C ILE A 124 4.93 5.82 -1.47
N GLU A 125 5.72 6.34 -2.43
CA GLU A 125 5.69 7.76 -2.79
C GLU A 125 4.29 8.18 -3.24
N ARG A 126 3.65 7.40 -4.12
CA ARG A 126 2.30 7.65 -4.60
C ARG A 126 1.26 7.56 -3.47
N ALA A 127 1.36 6.57 -2.60
CA ALA A 127 0.45 6.42 -1.47
C ALA A 127 0.47 7.64 -0.55
N LEU A 128 1.66 8.18 -0.24
CA LEU A 128 1.80 9.40 0.55
C LEU A 128 1.22 10.66 -0.13
N GLU A 129 1.10 10.67 -1.46
CA GLU A 129 0.50 11.79 -2.19
C GLU A 129 -1.03 11.83 -2.08
N ILE A 130 -1.66 10.66 -1.93
CA ILE A 130 -3.12 10.52 -1.97
C ILE A 130 -3.76 10.30 -0.61
N LEU A 131 -2.96 10.09 0.44
CA LEU A 131 -3.42 10.09 1.82
C LEU A 131 -3.87 11.48 2.24
N VAL A 132 -4.87 11.54 3.11
CA VAL A 132 -5.21 12.77 3.84
C VAL A 132 -4.08 13.11 4.83
N PRO A 133 -3.98 14.37 5.28
CA PRO A 133 -3.13 14.70 6.43
C PRO A 133 -3.47 13.82 7.63
N ASP A 134 -2.45 13.30 8.28
CA ASP A 134 -2.51 12.33 9.39
C ASP A 134 -3.12 10.95 9.02
N GLY A 135 -3.31 10.68 7.73
CA GLY A 135 -3.70 9.36 7.23
C GLY A 135 -2.60 8.30 7.42
N THR A 136 -3.02 7.05 7.46
CA THR A 136 -2.15 5.90 7.76
C THR A 136 -1.76 5.14 6.49
N LEU A 137 -0.46 4.85 6.34
CA LEU A 137 0.07 3.88 5.37
C LEU A 137 0.55 2.64 6.11
N ALA A 138 0.15 1.46 5.65
CA ALA A 138 0.61 0.18 6.21
C ALA A 138 0.91 -0.82 5.09
N PHE A 139 2.19 -0.99 4.77
CA PHE A 139 2.64 -1.89 3.72
C PHE A 139 3.52 -3.03 4.24
N VAL A 140 3.32 -4.20 3.63
CA VAL A 140 4.28 -5.31 3.73
C VAL A 140 5.38 -5.09 2.70
N LEU A 141 6.62 -5.01 3.14
CA LEU A 141 7.77 -4.64 2.32
C LEU A 141 8.95 -5.59 2.57
N PRO A 142 9.87 -5.75 1.60
CA PRO A 142 11.17 -6.35 1.88
C PRO A 142 11.93 -5.52 2.91
N GLU A 143 12.61 -6.19 3.85
CA GLU A 143 13.48 -5.52 4.84
C GLU A 143 14.56 -4.66 4.18
N ALA A 144 14.93 -4.98 2.94
CA ALA A 144 15.89 -4.23 2.12
C ALA A 144 15.58 -2.72 2.04
N VAL A 145 14.30 -2.31 2.16
CA VAL A 145 13.90 -0.89 2.17
C VAL A 145 14.61 -0.10 3.26
N LEU A 146 14.96 -0.74 4.38
CA LEU A 146 15.55 -0.10 5.54
C LEU A 146 17.04 0.24 5.36
N ASN A 147 17.79 -0.58 4.65
CA ASN A 147 19.26 -0.53 4.68
C ASN A 147 19.94 -0.51 3.30
N VAL A 148 19.31 -0.99 2.23
CA VAL A 148 19.91 -1.04 0.90
C VAL A 148 19.96 0.37 0.28
N LYS A 149 21.08 0.69 -0.37
CA LYS A 149 21.33 2.02 -0.97
C LYS A 149 20.31 2.40 -2.05
N ALA A 150 19.78 1.42 -2.78
CA ALA A 150 18.76 1.66 -3.82
C ALA A 150 17.55 2.43 -3.27
N HIS A 151 17.15 2.15 -2.02
CA HIS A 151 15.99 2.73 -1.36
C HIS A 151 16.27 4.04 -0.58
N MET A 152 17.47 4.63 -0.73
CA MET A 152 17.83 5.84 0.01
C MET A 152 16.86 7.00 -0.26
N ARG A 153 16.35 7.10 -1.49
CA ARG A 153 15.45 8.21 -1.87
C ARG A 153 14.09 8.08 -1.19
N ILE A 154 13.51 6.89 -1.18
CA ILE A 154 12.23 6.72 -0.47
C ILE A 154 12.40 6.92 1.03
N ARG A 155 13.49 6.45 1.65
CA ARG A 155 13.75 6.76 3.06
C ARG A 155 13.82 8.25 3.33
N THR A 156 14.44 9.03 2.44
CA THR A 156 14.48 10.50 2.56
C THR A 156 13.07 11.11 2.50
N ILE A 157 12.23 10.64 1.57
CA ILE A 157 10.83 11.09 1.44
C ILE A 157 10.05 10.75 2.71
N LEU A 158 10.18 9.52 3.22
CA LEU A 158 9.54 9.09 4.46
C LEU A 158 9.93 9.99 5.64
N LEU A 159 11.22 10.28 5.79
CA LEU A 159 11.74 11.15 6.83
C LEU A 159 11.24 12.61 6.74
N GLN A 160 10.82 13.05 5.57
CA GLN A 160 10.35 14.42 5.34
C GLN A 160 8.82 14.58 5.42
N ARG A 161 8.06 13.51 5.15
CA ARG A 161 6.60 13.58 4.94
C ARG A 161 5.78 12.72 5.87
N SER A 162 6.41 11.86 6.67
CA SER A 162 5.69 10.94 7.53
C SER A 162 6.36 10.75 8.89
N SER A 163 5.61 10.16 9.81
CA SER A 163 6.09 9.66 11.09
C SER A 163 5.97 8.14 11.11
N VAL A 164 7.02 7.42 11.47
CA VAL A 164 6.95 5.96 11.61
C VAL A 164 6.25 5.64 12.92
N LYS A 165 5.11 4.94 12.83
CA LYS A 165 4.32 4.51 13.98
C LYS A 165 4.83 3.16 14.50
N SER A 166 4.97 2.18 13.61
CA SER A 166 5.51 0.88 13.97
C SER A 166 6.31 0.25 12.83
N LEU A 167 7.21 -0.63 13.22
CA LEU A 167 8.00 -1.48 12.36
C LEU A 167 8.00 -2.88 12.96
N THR A 168 7.37 -3.85 12.27
CA THR A 168 7.31 -5.24 12.70
C THR A 168 8.11 -6.10 11.74
N PHE A 169 9.12 -6.80 12.24
CA PHE A 169 9.87 -7.79 11.47
C PHE A 169 9.07 -9.08 11.40
N LEU A 170 8.80 -9.55 10.19
CA LEU A 170 7.95 -10.72 9.91
C LEU A 170 8.78 -11.96 9.55
N GLY A 171 10.09 -11.80 9.33
CA GLY A 171 10.96 -12.86 8.82
C GLY A 171 10.60 -13.28 7.39
N ASP A 172 10.91 -14.54 7.05
CA ASP A 172 10.61 -15.11 5.74
C ASP A 172 9.14 -15.51 5.66
N MET A 173 8.32 -14.71 4.97
CA MET A 173 6.86 -14.88 4.87
C MET A 173 6.41 -15.80 3.72
N PHE A 174 7.31 -16.10 2.77
CA PHE A 174 6.98 -16.85 1.56
C PHE A 174 7.82 -18.10 1.44
N ASP A 175 7.16 -19.26 1.30
CA ASP A 175 7.84 -20.55 1.14
C ASP A 175 8.75 -20.54 -0.09
N GLY A 176 10.03 -20.90 0.12
CA GLY A 176 11.04 -21.00 -0.93
C GLY A 176 11.67 -19.67 -1.38
N VAL A 177 11.32 -18.55 -0.78
CA VAL A 177 11.92 -17.23 -1.05
C VAL A 177 12.57 -16.70 0.22
N GLN A 178 13.90 -16.67 0.26
CA GLN A 178 14.66 -16.01 1.34
C GLN A 178 14.60 -14.48 1.14
N CYS A 179 13.50 -13.88 1.58
CA CYS A 179 13.32 -12.43 1.53
C CYS A 179 12.63 -12.00 2.82
N PRO A 180 13.40 -11.63 3.85
CA PRO A 180 12.83 -11.16 5.10
C PRO A 180 11.99 -9.92 4.86
N CYS A 181 10.82 -9.91 5.48
CA CYS A 181 9.78 -8.93 5.30
C CYS A 181 9.53 -8.12 6.56
N ILE A 182 9.04 -6.93 6.37
CA ILE A 182 8.57 -6.05 7.44
C ILE A 182 7.14 -5.61 7.17
N LEU A 183 6.41 -5.33 8.23
CA LEU A 183 5.21 -4.51 8.18
C LEU A 183 5.60 -3.11 8.63
N LEU A 184 5.54 -2.14 7.73
CA LEU A 184 5.84 -0.74 7.98
C LEU A 184 4.54 0.04 8.12
N GLN A 185 4.31 0.67 9.28
CA GLN A 185 3.18 1.56 9.50
C GLN A 185 3.65 3.00 9.68
N LEU A 186 3.07 3.91 8.91
CA LEU A 186 3.41 5.33 8.87
C LEU A 186 2.16 6.19 9.05
N ILE A 187 2.36 7.39 9.57
CA ILE A 187 1.37 8.47 9.55
C ILE A 187 1.86 9.57 8.61
N ALA A 188 1.03 9.97 7.64
CA ALA A 188 1.34 11.03 6.67
C ALA A 188 1.19 12.41 7.32
N THR A 189 2.25 12.92 7.94
CA THR A 189 2.18 14.18 8.71
C THR A 189 2.45 15.44 7.86
N GLY A 190 2.98 15.29 6.66
CA GLY A 190 3.46 16.40 5.84
C GLY A 190 4.59 17.22 6.48
N LYS A 191 5.15 16.75 7.59
CA LYS A 191 6.22 17.42 8.37
C LYS A 191 7.42 16.47 8.51
N PRO A 192 8.63 17.02 8.79
CA PRO A 192 9.79 16.19 9.08
C PRO A 192 9.54 15.24 10.25
N LEU A 193 10.06 14.05 10.09
CA LEU A 193 9.86 12.88 10.93
C LEU A 193 10.14 13.13 12.40
N SER A 194 9.26 12.63 13.27
CA SER A 194 9.60 12.20 14.60
C SER A 194 9.54 10.67 14.66
N THR A 195 10.59 10.01 15.12
CA THR A 195 10.58 8.59 15.48
C THR A 195 10.26 8.38 16.96
N ALA A 196 9.96 9.46 17.68
CA ALA A 196 9.59 9.39 19.10
C ALA A 196 8.28 8.58 19.24
N GLY A 197 8.33 7.53 20.04
CA GLY A 197 7.20 6.63 20.24
C GLY A 197 7.02 5.54 19.17
N MET A 198 7.95 5.40 18.23
CA MET A 198 7.94 4.28 17.28
C MET A 198 8.03 2.93 18.04
N VAL A 199 7.16 1.99 17.68
CA VAL A 199 7.19 0.62 18.18
C VAL A 199 7.98 -0.25 17.19
N ILE A 200 8.94 -1.02 17.71
CA ILE A 200 9.68 -2.04 16.94
C ILE A 200 9.35 -3.40 17.54
N GLU A 201 8.84 -4.30 16.71
CA GLU A 201 8.52 -5.67 17.08
C GLU A 201 9.30 -6.66 16.20
N ASP A 202 9.79 -7.74 16.81
CA ASP A 202 10.39 -8.89 16.12
C ASP A 202 9.50 -10.12 16.37
N ARG A 203 9.16 -10.89 15.30
CA ARG A 203 8.23 -12.02 15.38
C ARG A 203 8.79 -13.26 14.70
#